data_b528ced2c90298df02c80855598d0a94
#
_entry.id   b528ced2c90298df02c80855598d0a94
#
_cell.length_a   1.000
_cell.length_b   1.000
_cell.length_c   1.000
_cell.angle_alpha   90.00
_cell.angle_beta   90.00
_cell.angle_gamma   90.00
#
_symmetry.space_group_name_H-M   'P 1'
#
loop_
_entity.id
_entity.type
_entity.pdbx_description
1 polymer ?
#
loop_
_entity_poly.entity_id
_entity_poly.type
_entity_poly.pdbx_seq_one_letter_code
_entity_poly.pdbx_strand_id
1 'polypeptide(L)'
;NIDEIEAGMDPNDVDSDNDGISDAEEIANGLDPTDGTDGAADSDGDGITDAEEIALGTSIDSADSDGDGISDEDEVLAGTDPTDADSDGDGQSDGQELAAGTDATDSTDSFVDSDGDGLSDEFEVSIGLDANDASDASADSDGDGISNIDEIEAGMDPTDADSDNDGISDAEELAN
;
A
#
# COMPACT_ATOMS: atom_id res chain seq x y z
N ASN A 1 -14.23 -3.74 41.34
CA ASN A 1 -15.47 -3.20 41.90
C ASN A 1 -16.62 -4.21 41.84
N ILE A 2 -17.90 -3.84 42.13
CA ILE A 2 -19.00 -4.82 42.20
C ILE A 2 -19.35 -5.34 40.79
N ASP A 3 -19.25 -4.53 39.78
CA ASP A 3 -19.60 -4.88 38.40
C ASP A 3 -18.60 -5.89 37.82
N GLU A 4 -17.30 -5.76 38.14
CA GLU A 4 -16.24 -6.71 37.76
C GLU A 4 -16.47 -8.08 38.42
N ILE A 5 -16.82 -8.11 39.72
CA ILE A 5 -17.09 -9.35 40.43
C ILE A 5 -18.36 -10.05 39.88
N GLU A 6 -19.39 -9.29 39.49
CA GLU A 6 -20.62 -9.83 38.88
C GLU A 6 -20.36 -10.39 37.48
N ALA A 7 -19.38 -9.82 36.76
CA ALA A 7 -18.93 -10.31 35.45
C ALA A 7 -17.92 -11.47 35.51
N GLY A 8 -17.45 -11.82 36.73
CA GLY A 8 -16.52 -12.93 36.93
C GLY A 8 -15.04 -12.54 36.92
N MET A 9 -14.75 -11.26 36.72
CA MET A 9 -13.39 -10.69 36.71
C MET A 9 -12.80 -10.53 38.11
N ASP A 10 -11.47 -10.49 38.26
CA ASP A 10 -10.79 -10.16 39.52
C ASP A 10 -10.56 -8.64 39.63
N PRO A 11 -11.28 -7.92 40.51
CA PRO A 11 -11.18 -6.48 40.62
C PRO A 11 -9.81 -5.95 41.11
N ASN A 12 -8.83 -6.80 41.34
CA ASN A 12 -7.45 -6.46 41.69
C ASN A 12 -6.46 -6.85 40.62
N ASP A 13 -6.90 -7.53 39.58
CA ASP A 13 -6.13 -7.87 38.39
C ASP A 13 -6.57 -6.96 37.24
N VAL A 14 -5.68 -6.65 36.34
CA VAL A 14 -5.95 -5.81 35.14
C VAL A 14 -6.24 -6.70 33.96
N ASP A 15 -5.88 -7.99 34.06
CA ASP A 15 -5.96 -9.03 33.05
C ASP A 15 -6.39 -10.30 33.79
N SER A 16 -7.71 -10.53 33.89
CA SER A 16 -8.31 -11.52 34.79
C SER A 16 -8.05 -12.99 34.39
N ASP A 17 -7.81 -13.25 33.12
CA ASP A 17 -7.57 -14.60 32.58
C ASP A 17 -6.12 -14.82 32.15
N ASN A 18 -5.31 -13.77 32.15
CA ASN A 18 -3.87 -13.76 31.88
C ASN A 18 -3.50 -14.14 30.42
N ASP A 19 -4.25 -13.66 29.44
CA ASP A 19 -3.96 -13.89 28.04
C ASP A 19 -3.09 -12.80 27.41
N GLY A 20 -2.91 -11.67 28.10
CA GLY A 20 -2.06 -10.56 27.70
C GLY A 20 -2.85 -9.33 27.26
N ILE A 21 -4.18 -9.41 27.21
CA ILE A 21 -5.09 -8.30 26.97
C ILE A 21 -5.64 -7.86 28.34
N SER A 22 -5.90 -6.58 28.53
CA SER A 22 -6.54 -6.14 29.78
C SER A 22 -8.04 -6.27 29.70
N ASP A 23 -8.71 -6.55 30.85
CA ASP A 23 -10.18 -6.60 30.96
C ASP A 23 -10.87 -5.39 30.27
N ALA A 24 -10.23 -4.23 30.33
CA ALA A 24 -10.78 -3.00 29.75
C ALA A 24 -10.67 -2.98 28.21
N GLU A 25 -9.59 -3.49 27.64
CA GLU A 25 -9.37 -3.63 26.21
C GLU A 25 -10.30 -4.70 25.63
N GLU A 26 -10.45 -5.84 26.33
CA GLU A 26 -11.38 -6.91 25.93
C GLU A 26 -12.82 -6.40 25.87
N ILE A 27 -13.30 -5.73 26.92
CA ILE A 27 -14.63 -5.15 26.94
C ILE A 27 -14.81 -4.10 25.82
N ALA A 28 -13.76 -3.31 25.52
CA ALA A 28 -13.81 -2.30 24.45
C ALA A 28 -13.95 -2.92 23.07
N ASN A 29 -13.30 -4.09 22.87
CA ASN A 29 -13.25 -4.82 21.60
C ASN A 29 -14.27 -5.97 21.51
N GLY A 30 -15.03 -6.23 22.58
CA GLY A 30 -16.10 -7.22 22.58
C GLY A 30 -15.65 -8.64 22.91
N LEU A 31 -14.42 -8.81 23.41
CA LEU A 31 -13.87 -10.05 23.91
C LEU A 31 -14.39 -10.37 25.34
N ASP A 32 -14.11 -11.56 25.86
CA ASP A 32 -14.55 -12.02 27.18
C ASP A 32 -13.39 -12.01 28.19
N PRO A 33 -13.34 -11.05 29.14
CA PRO A 33 -12.24 -10.92 30.13
C PRO A 33 -12.05 -12.13 31.07
N THR A 34 -12.67 -13.24 30.77
CA THR A 34 -12.57 -14.50 31.54
C THR A 34 -12.25 -15.71 30.66
N ASP A 35 -12.03 -15.51 29.36
CA ASP A 35 -11.70 -16.57 28.39
C ASP A 35 -10.30 -16.36 27.76
N GLY A 36 -9.24 -16.63 28.47
CA GLY A 36 -7.84 -16.50 28.02
C GLY A 36 -7.48 -17.28 26.74
N THR A 37 -8.42 -17.49 25.84
CA THR A 37 -8.21 -18.10 24.53
C THR A 37 -8.72 -17.22 23.38
N ASP A 38 -9.53 -16.22 23.64
CA ASP A 38 -10.08 -15.37 22.59
C ASP A 38 -9.05 -14.38 22.05
N GLY A 39 -8.12 -13.85 22.88
CA GLY A 39 -7.00 -13.06 22.39
C GLY A 39 -6.04 -13.80 21.44
N ALA A 40 -6.05 -15.15 21.47
CA ALA A 40 -5.30 -15.97 20.51
C ALA A 40 -6.13 -16.36 19.28
N ALA A 41 -7.39 -15.89 19.18
CA ALA A 41 -8.18 -16.03 17.97
C ALA A 41 -7.63 -15.09 16.87
N ASP A 42 -8.07 -15.31 15.66
CA ASP A 42 -7.87 -14.48 14.47
C ASP A 42 -9.29 -14.34 13.91
N SER A 43 -9.96 -13.24 14.32
CA SER A 43 -11.41 -13.13 14.15
C SER A 43 -11.82 -12.78 12.71
N ASP A 44 -11.00 -12.06 11.97
CA ASP A 44 -11.26 -11.69 10.58
C ASP A 44 -10.48 -12.55 9.57
N GLY A 45 -9.44 -13.28 10.03
CA GLY A 45 -8.72 -14.28 9.26
C GLY A 45 -7.61 -13.71 8.38
N ASP A 46 -7.03 -12.58 8.76
CA ASP A 46 -5.96 -11.93 8.02
C ASP A 46 -4.57 -12.52 8.32
N GLY A 47 -4.39 -13.20 9.46
CA GLY A 47 -3.16 -13.84 9.91
C GLY A 47 -2.56 -13.22 11.17
N ILE A 48 -3.11 -12.09 11.64
CA ILE A 48 -2.79 -11.49 12.95
C ILE A 48 -3.81 -11.95 13.98
N THR A 49 -3.41 -12.13 15.24
CA THR A 49 -4.32 -12.50 16.31
C THR A 49 -5.00 -11.27 16.91
N ASP A 50 -6.21 -11.44 17.47
CA ASP A 50 -6.97 -10.37 18.12
C ASP A 50 -6.13 -9.60 19.15
N ALA A 51 -5.24 -10.30 19.90
CA ALA A 51 -4.33 -9.65 20.82
C ALA A 51 -3.24 -8.81 20.14
N GLU A 52 -2.72 -9.27 19.00
CA GLU A 52 -1.72 -8.53 18.22
C GLU A 52 -2.37 -7.32 17.57
N GLU A 53 -3.60 -7.43 17.08
CA GLU A 53 -4.36 -6.32 16.52
C GLU A 53 -4.66 -5.23 17.54
N ILE A 54 -5.11 -5.61 18.74
CA ILE A 54 -5.30 -4.66 19.86
C ILE A 54 -4.00 -3.93 20.18
N ALA A 55 -2.86 -4.64 20.16
CA ALA A 55 -1.55 -4.05 20.42
C ALA A 55 -1.07 -3.11 19.29
N LEU A 56 -1.44 -3.39 18.05
CA LEU A 56 -1.16 -2.56 16.87
C LEU A 56 -2.13 -1.38 16.76
N GLY A 57 -3.35 -1.52 17.27
CA GLY A 57 -4.43 -0.55 17.15
C GLY A 57 -5.31 -0.78 15.94
N THR A 58 -5.19 -1.95 15.32
CA THR A 58 -6.02 -2.40 14.19
C THR A 58 -7.37 -2.96 14.66
N SER A 59 -8.21 -3.38 13.75
CA SER A 59 -9.57 -3.83 14.02
C SER A 59 -9.68 -5.35 13.97
N ILE A 60 -9.96 -6.02 15.07
CA ILE A 60 -10.17 -7.47 15.15
C ILE A 60 -11.30 -8.05 14.27
N ASP A 61 -12.08 -7.21 13.63
CA ASP A 61 -13.22 -7.58 12.76
C ASP A 61 -12.97 -7.18 11.28
N SER A 62 -11.81 -6.62 10.93
CA SER A 62 -11.53 -6.12 9.58
C SER A 62 -10.07 -6.33 9.20
N ALA A 63 -9.83 -7.28 8.34
CA ALA A 63 -8.51 -7.65 7.79
C ALA A 63 -7.77 -6.55 7.00
N ASP A 64 -8.34 -5.37 6.91
CA ASP A 64 -7.84 -4.15 6.26
C ASP A 64 -8.44 -3.00 7.07
N SER A 65 -7.67 -2.49 8.02
CA SER A 65 -8.17 -1.57 9.05
C SER A 65 -8.37 -0.16 8.55
N ASP A 66 -7.53 0.33 7.65
CA ASP A 66 -7.60 1.69 7.10
C ASP A 66 -8.30 1.77 5.73
N GLY A 67 -8.47 0.62 5.06
CA GLY A 67 -9.30 0.50 3.86
C GLY A 67 -8.57 0.84 2.56
N ASP A 68 -7.25 0.73 2.53
CA ASP A 68 -6.42 1.05 1.36
C ASP A 68 -6.29 -0.11 0.36
N GLY A 69 -6.68 -1.33 0.78
CA GLY A 69 -6.68 -2.55 -0.03
C GLY A 69 -5.55 -3.53 0.25
N ILE A 70 -4.69 -3.25 1.24
CA ILE A 70 -3.71 -4.18 1.80
C ILE A 70 -4.27 -4.73 3.13
N SER A 71 -3.91 -5.95 3.50
CA SER A 71 -4.30 -6.49 4.81
C SER A 71 -3.32 -6.02 5.90
N ASP A 72 -3.81 -5.93 7.14
CA ASP A 72 -2.99 -5.51 8.27
C ASP A 72 -1.74 -6.41 8.43
N GLU A 73 -1.84 -7.74 8.16
CA GLU A 73 -0.68 -8.65 8.15
C GLU A 73 0.34 -8.28 7.05
N ASP A 74 -0.15 -8.03 5.83
CA ASP A 74 0.72 -7.71 4.70
C ASP A 74 1.42 -6.36 4.91
N GLU A 75 0.75 -5.39 5.55
CA GLU A 75 1.33 -4.10 5.92
C GLU A 75 2.41 -4.22 6.99
N VAL A 76 2.14 -4.96 8.05
CA VAL A 76 3.16 -5.26 9.08
C VAL A 76 4.38 -5.92 8.46
N LEU A 77 4.20 -6.82 7.48
CA LEU A 77 5.29 -7.47 6.76
C LEU A 77 6.02 -6.52 5.81
N ALA A 78 5.32 -5.60 5.18
CA ALA A 78 5.87 -4.57 4.29
C ALA A 78 6.59 -3.46 5.07
N GLY A 79 6.15 -3.19 6.30
CA GLY A 79 6.68 -2.15 7.18
C GLY A 79 5.93 -0.83 7.08
N THR A 80 4.73 -0.86 6.51
CA THR A 80 3.76 0.24 6.51
C THR A 80 2.95 0.27 7.81
N ASP A 81 2.10 1.28 8.00
CA ASP A 81 1.28 1.46 9.21
C ASP A 81 -0.16 1.01 8.92
N PRO A 82 -0.63 -0.16 9.44
CA PRO A 82 -1.94 -0.71 9.11
C PRO A 82 -3.13 0.13 9.64
N THR A 83 -2.88 1.32 10.15
CA THR A 83 -3.89 2.29 10.59
C THR A 83 -3.84 3.60 9.81
N ASP A 84 -2.95 3.72 8.82
CA ASP A 84 -2.76 4.93 8.00
C ASP A 84 -2.55 4.56 6.53
N ALA A 85 -3.59 4.66 5.73
CA ALA A 85 -3.64 4.30 4.32
C ALA A 85 -2.60 4.99 3.40
N ASP A 86 -1.75 5.86 3.93
CA ASP A 86 -0.68 6.61 3.24
C ASP A 86 0.49 6.77 4.21
N SER A 87 1.21 5.68 4.45
CA SER A 87 2.23 5.55 5.50
C SER A 87 3.36 6.56 5.44
N ASP A 88 3.76 7.01 4.26
CA ASP A 88 4.85 7.98 4.08
C ASP A 88 4.37 9.41 3.83
N GLY A 89 3.06 9.62 3.59
CA GLY A 89 2.41 10.92 3.50
C GLY A 89 2.64 11.65 2.18
N ASP A 90 2.88 10.93 1.09
CA ASP A 90 3.13 11.52 -0.23
C ASP A 90 1.86 11.80 -1.04
N GLY A 91 0.73 11.23 -0.60
CA GLY A 91 -0.61 11.41 -1.20
C GLY A 91 -1.10 10.23 -2.03
N GLN A 92 -0.31 9.16 -2.12
CA GLN A 92 -0.77 7.86 -2.61
C GLN A 92 -1.07 6.94 -1.43
N SER A 93 -1.96 5.99 -1.59
CA SER A 93 -2.13 4.97 -0.55
C SER A 93 -1.12 3.84 -0.75
N ASP A 94 -0.77 3.16 0.34
CA ASP A 94 0.16 2.04 0.33
C ASP A 94 -0.29 0.97 -0.70
N GLY A 95 -1.61 0.72 -0.82
CA GLY A 95 -2.18 -0.17 -1.82
C GLY A 95 -2.02 0.32 -3.27
N GLN A 96 -2.08 1.63 -3.51
CA GLN A 96 -1.80 2.20 -4.83
C GLN A 96 -0.33 2.05 -5.19
N GLU A 97 0.56 2.29 -4.24
CA GLU A 97 2.00 2.16 -4.44
C GLU A 97 2.43 0.71 -4.68
N LEU A 98 1.89 -0.23 -3.90
CA LEU A 98 2.12 -1.66 -4.14
C LEU A 98 1.68 -2.08 -5.56
N ALA A 99 0.55 -1.57 -6.04
CA ALA A 99 0.06 -1.84 -7.39
C ALA A 99 0.93 -1.19 -8.47
N ALA A 100 1.48 0.00 -8.20
CA ALA A 100 2.39 0.72 -9.09
C ALA A 100 3.83 0.18 -9.04
N GLY A 101 4.21 -0.50 -7.94
CA GLY A 101 5.56 -1.02 -7.70
C GLY A 101 6.51 0.01 -7.11
N THR A 102 5.98 1.07 -6.50
CA THR A 102 6.70 2.05 -5.69
C THR A 102 6.87 1.56 -4.24
N ASP A 103 7.60 2.28 -3.41
CA ASP A 103 7.92 1.93 -2.01
C ASP A 103 7.08 2.77 -1.05
N ALA A 104 6.00 2.20 -0.53
CA ALA A 104 5.05 2.84 0.38
C ALA A 104 5.65 3.39 1.70
N THR A 105 6.97 3.39 1.81
CA THR A 105 7.73 3.99 2.93
C THR A 105 8.69 5.08 2.49
N ASP A 106 8.72 5.43 1.19
CA ASP A 106 9.62 6.46 0.62
C ASP A 106 8.85 7.55 -0.13
N SER A 107 8.39 8.57 0.56
CA SER A 107 7.65 9.73 0.03
C SER A 107 8.33 10.48 -1.12
N THR A 108 9.40 9.96 -1.68
CA THR A 108 10.10 10.56 -2.82
C THR A 108 9.97 9.78 -4.11
N ASP A 109 9.29 8.63 -4.11
CA ASP A 109 9.12 7.77 -5.28
C ASP A 109 7.66 7.68 -5.79
N SER A 110 6.83 8.65 -5.41
CA SER A 110 5.40 8.67 -5.74
C SER A 110 5.13 8.58 -7.26
N PHE A 111 4.25 7.64 -7.63
CA PHE A 111 3.74 7.52 -8.99
C PHE A 111 2.48 8.36 -9.17
N VAL A 112 2.63 9.68 -9.26
CA VAL A 112 1.51 10.56 -9.63
C VAL A 112 1.34 10.51 -11.15
N ASP A 113 0.17 10.15 -11.62
CA ASP A 113 -0.23 10.12 -13.04
C ASP A 113 -1.50 10.97 -13.16
N SER A 114 -1.31 12.27 -13.45
CA SER A 114 -2.39 13.26 -13.40
C SER A 114 -3.42 13.14 -14.53
N ASP A 115 -3.07 12.56 -15.66
CA ASP A 115 -3.96 12.40 -16.81
C ASP A 115 -4.39 10.96 -17.10
N GLY A 116 -3.75 9.97 -16.42
CA GLY A 116 -4.16 8.57 -16.45
C GLY A 116 -3.71 7.79 -17.68
N ASP A 117 -2.57 8.15 -18.26
CA ASP A 117 -2.07 7.52 -19.49
C ASP A 117 -1.04 6.39 -19.21
N GLY A 118 -0.62 6.23 -17.95
CA GLY A 118 0.30 5.20 -17.48
C GLY A 118 1.74 5.67 -17.32
N LEU A 119 2.04 6.95 -17.57
CA LEU A 119 3.33 7.59 -17.25
C LEU A 119 3.18 8.43 -15.99
N SER A 120 4.22 8.53 -15.18
CA SER A 120 4.17 9.43 -14.04
C SER A 120 4.47 10.87 -14.44
N ASP A 121 3.83 11.84 -13.76
CA ASP A 121 4.04 13.28 -13.96
C ASP A 121 5.55 13.64 -13.94
N GLU A 122 6.30 13.06 -12.98
CA GLU A 122 7.73 13.33 -12.86
C GLU A 122 8.50 12.79 -14.06
N PHE A 123 8.14 11.60 -14.53
CA PHE A 123 8.77 10.98 -15.68
C PHE A 123 8.48 11.79 -16.95
N GLU A 124 7.22 12.16 -17.20
CA GLU A 124 6.81 12.98 -18.33
C GLU A 124 7.53 14.32 -18.38
N VAL A 125 7.58 15.03 -17.24
CA VAL A 125 8.33 16.30 -17.15
C VAL A 125 9.82 16.09 -17.45
N SER A 126 10.41 14.97 -17.04
CA SER A 126 11.82 14.67 -17.27
C SER A 126 12.18 14.48 -18.74
N ILE A 127 11.23 13.94 -19.53
CA ILE A 127 11.37 13.70 -20.98
C ILE A 127 10.68 14.76 -21.84
N GLY A 128 10.02 15.77 -21.20
CA GLY A 128 9.43 16.93 -21.86
C GLY A 128 8.01 16.73 -22.38
N LEU A 129 7.30 15.73 -21.87
CA LEU A 129 5.85 15.55 -22.06
C LEU A 129 5.03 16.44 -21.10
N ASP A 130 3.71 16.51 -21.29
CA ASP A 130 2.79 17.30 -20.47
C ASP A 130 1.95 16.38 -19.58
N ALA A 131 2.30 16.27 -18.32
CA ALA A 131 1.65 15.48 -17.27
C ALA A 131 0.11 15.72 -17.09
N ASN A 132 -0.53 16.44 -17.98
CA ASN A 132 -1.97 16.64 -18.01
C ASN A 132 -2.57 16.39 -19.42
N ASP A 133 -1.84 15.76 -20.33
CA ASP A 133 -2.28 15.46 -21.70
C ASP A 133 -2.06 13.99 -22.09
N ALA A 134 -2.91 13.10 -21.62
CA ALA A 134 -2.89 11.66 -21.91
C ALA A 134 -2.76 11.26 -23.40
N SER A 135 -2.71 12.21 -24.30
CA SER A 135 -2.53 11.93 -25.73
C SER A 135 -1.07 11.92 -26.17
N ASP A 136 -0.18 12.50 -25.40
CA ASP A 136 1.23 12.60 -25.76
C ASP A 136 2.01 11.31 -25.49
N ALA A 137 1.63 10.47 -24.51
CA ALA A 137 2.15 9.11 -24.38
C ALA A 137 1.97 8.28 -25.65
N SER A 138 0.87 8.45 -26.33
CA SER A 138 0.59 7.77 -27.61
C SER A 138 1.11 8.52 -28.83
N ALA A 139 1.73 9.67 -28.66
CA ALA A 139 2.38 10.41 -29.74
C ALA A 139 3.72 9.76 -30.13
N ASP A 140 4.24 10.16 -31.25
CA ASP A 140 5.56 9.79 -31.79
C ASP A 140 6.35 11.13 -31.84
N SER A 141 7.16 11.36 -30.81
CA SER A 141 7.79 12.67 -30.58
C SER A 141 9.00 12.92 -31.47
N ASP A 142 9.75 11.89 -31.84
CA ASP A 142 10.93 12.01 -32.71
C ASP A 142 10.63 11.65 -34.18
N GLY A 143 9.48 11.00 -34.46
CA GLY A 143 8.98 10.73 -35.82
C GLY A 143 9.54 9.47 -36.45
N ASP A 144 10.01 8.52 -35.67
CA ASP A 144 10.58 7.26 -36.17
C ASP A 144 9.51 6.18 -36.47
N GLY A 145 8.30 6.36 -35.91
CA GLY A 145 7.14 5.48 -36.14
C GLY A 145 6.77 4.60 -34.96
N ILE A 146 7.43 4.76 -33.80
CA ILE A 146 7.06 4.15 -32.53
C ILE A 146 6.36 5.21 -31.66
N SER A 147 5.48 4.83 -30.76
CA SER A 147 4.88 5.76 -29.81
C SER A 147 5.76 5.94 -28.59
N ASN A 148 5.70 7.12 -27.95
CA ASN A 148 6.50 7.42 -26.76
C ASN A 148 6.39 6.32 -25.69
N ILE A 149 5.17 5.82 -25.41
CA ILE A 149 4.97 4.76 -24.42
C ILE A 149 5.58 3.41 -24.86
N ASP A 150 5.50 3.07 -26.17
CA ASP A 150 6.09 1.81 -26.66
C ASP A 150 7.63 1.88 -26.60
N GLU A 151 8.23 3.04 -26.81
CA GLU A 151 9.69 3.26 -26.68
C GLU A 151 10.13 3.13 -25.23
N ILE A 152 9.38 3.77 -24.31
CA ILE A 152 9.64 3.68 -22.86
C ILE A 152 9.58 2.24 -22.38
N GLU A 153 8.53 1.47 -22.77
CA GLU A 153 8.42 0.05 -22.44
C GLU A 153 9.58 -0.79 -23.01
N ALA A 154 10.14 -0.37 -24.14
CA ALA A 154 11.29 -1.00 -24.76
C ALA A 154 12.64 -0.54 -24.18
N GLY A 155 12.65 0.51 -23.33
CA GLY A 155 13.85 1.10 -22.74
C GLY A 155 14.61 2.03 -23.67
N MET A 156 13.90 2.64 -24.63
CA MET A 156 14.37 3.60 -25.62
C MET A 156 14.07 5.03 -25.21
N ASP A 157 14.71 6.03 -25.83
CA ASP A 157 14.47 7.45 -25.59
C ASP A 157 13.40 8.00 -26.55
N PRO A 158 12.19 8.35 -26.09
CA PRO A 158 11.10 8.79 -26.96
C PRO A 158 11.33 10.15 -27.66
N THR A 159 12.51 10.72 -27.53
CA THR A 159 12.91 11.97 -28.17
C THR A 159 14.11 11.82 -29.11
N ASP A 160 14.62 10.58 -29.30
CA ASP A 160 15.78 10.29 -30.13
C ASP A 160 15.58 9.01 -30.95
N ALA A 161 15.24 9.12 -32.21
CA ALA A 161 14.95 8.04 -33.17
C ALA A 161 16.05 6.98 -33.38
N ASP A 162 17.18 7.05 -32.66
CA ASP A 162 18.33 6.11 -32.65
C ASP A 162 18.94 6.20 -31.24
N SER A 163 18.22 5.64 -30.26
CA SER A 163 18.52 5.78 -28.82
C SER A 163 19.93 5.40 -28.39
N ASP A 164 20.54 4.43 -29.05
CA ASP A 164 21.91 3.99 -28.77
C ASP A 164 22.98 4.57 -29.71
N ASN A 165 22.54 5.34 -30.72
CA ASN A 165 23.38 6.04 -31.71
C ASN A 165 24.29 5.09 -32.52
N ASP A 166 23.80 3.91 -32.87
CA ASP A 166 24.54 2.93 -33.66
C ASP A 166 24.30 3.10 -35.20
N GLY A 167 23.33 3.91 -35.57
CA GLY A 167 22.98 4.25 -36.97
C GLY A 167 21.82 3.40 -37.53
N ILE A 168 21.15 2.62 -36.67
CA ILE A 168 19.89 1.96 -36.96
C ILE A 168 18.82 2.69 -36.12
N SER A 169 17.64 2.96 -36.68
CA SER A 169 16.59 3.60 -35.86
C SER A 169 15.91 2.58 -34.95
N ASP A 170 15.36 3.07 -33.83
CA ASP A 170 14.62 2.26 -32.86
C ASP A 170 13.53 1.43 -33.51
N ALA A 171 12.79 2.00 -34.47
CA ALA A 171 11.81 1.28 -35.28
C ALA A 171 12.39 0.16 -36.14
N GLU A 172 13.62 0.30 -36.65
CA GLU A 172 14.29 -0.77 -37.40
C GLU A 172 14.83 -1.85 -36.47
N GLU A 173 15.21 -1.53 -35.25
CA GLU A 173 15.67 -2.48 -34.22
C GLU A 173 14.53 -3.35 -33.71
N LEU A 174 13.39 -2.77 -33.37
CA LEU A 174 12.19 -3.51 -32.95
C LEU A 174 11.60 -4.40 -34.05
N ALA A 175 11.89 -4.12 -35.33
CA ALA A 175 11.39 -4.88 -36.46
C ALA A 175 12.24 -6.15 -36.78
N ASN A 176 13.39 -6.35 -36.18
CA ASN A 176 14.34 -7.45 -36.45
C ASN A 176 14.44 -8.42 -35.28
#